data_10db45c9fd093a8508c27a0478166bd1
#
_entry.id   10db45c9fd093a8508c27a0478166bd1
#
_cell.length_a   1.000
_cell.length_b   1.000
_cell.length_c   1.000
_cell.angle_alpha   90.00
_cell.angle_beta   90.00
_cell.angle_gamma   90.00
#
_symmetry.space_group_name_H-M   'P 1'
#
loop_
_entity.id
_entity.type
_entity.pdbx_description
1 polymer ?
#
loop_
_entity_poly.entity_id
_entity_poly.type
_entity_poly.pdbx_seq_one_letter_code
_entity_poly.pdbx_strand_id
1 'polypeptide(L)'
;MHEFYKKQCPEWANDTQLEHDLMLGDDSDSLLSCNLLQEMTNEKWKVNYFYDFENFYRYEKTGLGAIGVDMAFTKNVRCFDNHVSREFSYSKYNKYCMNLNLYKGISRENYYKKYQFST
;
A
#
# COMPACT_ATOMS: atom_id res chain seq x y z
N MET A 1 7.53 1.71 16.41
CA MET A 1 7.97 0.64 15.48
C MET A 1 9.47 0.40 15.67
N HIS A 2 9.87 -0.87 15.78
CA HIS A 2 11.27 -1.22 15.93
C HIS A 2 12.09 -0.76 14.71
N GLU A 3 13.30 -0.22 14.92
CA GLU A 3 14.16 0.33 13.86
C GLU A 3 14.46 -0.66 12.73
N PHE A 4 14.60 -1.94 13.05
CA PHE A 4 14.80 -2.99 12.05
C PHE A 4 13.68 -3.01 11.00
N TYR A 5 12.43 -2.90 11.46
CA TYR A 5 11.27 -2.91 10.55
C TYR A 5 11.12 -1.60 9.80
N LYS A 6 11.42 -0.47 10.43
CA LYS A 6 11.41 0.84 9.77
C LYS A 6 12.32 0.89 8.56
N LYS A 7 13.50 0.29 8.67
CA LYS A 7 14.48 0.26 7.57
C LYS A 7 14.02 -0.57 6.36
N GLN A 8 13.06 -1.47 6.55
CA GLN A 8 12.48 -2.25 5.46
C GLN A 8 11.40 -1.49 4.70
N CYS A 9 10.86 -0.43 5.29
CA CYS A 9 9.79 0.36 4.67
C CYS A 9 10.34 1.25 3.56
N PRO A 10 9.58 1.44 2.46
CA PRO A 10 9.97 2.38 1.42
C PRO A 10 10.03 3.81 1.98
N GLU A 11 10.97 4.61 1.52
CA GLU A 11 11.15 5.99 1.99
C GLU A 11 9.89 6.83 1.86
N TRP A 12 9.15 6.67 0.77
CA TRP A 12 7.94 7.44 0.52
C TRP A 12 6.86 7.25 1.62
N ALA A 13 6.86 6.10 2.31
CA ALA A 13 5.87 5.83 3.35
C ALA A 13 6.07 6.70 4.59
N ASN A 14 7.26 7.26 4.77
CA ASN A 14 7.57 8.17 5.87
C ASN A 14 7.49 9.65 5.47
N ASP A 15 7.14 9.92 4.22
CA ASP A 15 7.18 11.26 3.64
C ASP A 15 5.85 12.01 3.85
N THR A 16 5.45 12.13 5.11
CA THR A 16 4.16 12.71 5.49
C THR A 16 4.11 14.24 5.36
N GLN A 17 5.23 14.88 5.04
CA GLN A 17 5.31 16.33 4.86
C GLN A 17 5.09 16.77 3.42
N LEU A 18 5.21 15.86 2.46
CA LEU A 18 4.95 16.12 1.06
C LEU A 18 3.52 15.76 0.68
N GLU A 19 3.00 16.43 -0.33
CA GLU A 19 1.67 16.15 -0.86
C GLU A 19 1.68 14.91 -1.75
N HIS A 20 0.69 14.05 -1.59
CA HIS A 20 0.46 12.87 -2.43
C HIS A 20 -1.02 12.68 -2.68
N ASP A 21 -1.35 12.10 -3.82
CA ASP A 21 -2.71 11.67 -4.13
C ASP A 21 -2.92 10.24 -3.62
N LEU A 22 -4.06 9.98 -3.01
CA LEU A 22 -4.48 8.63 -2.64
C LEU A 22 -5.43 8.05 -3.67
N MET A 23 -5.30 6.75 -3.89
CA MET A 23 -6.19 5.97 -4.74
C MET A 23 -7.09 5.11 -3.86
N LEU A 24 -8.37 5.41 -3.88
CA LEU A 24 -9.41 4.73 -3.12
C LEU A 24 -9.93 3.53 -3.91
N GLY A 25 -10.06 2.39 -3.26
CA GLY A 25 -10.75 1.22 -3.79
C GLY A 25 -12.24 1.21 -3.45
N ASP A 26 -12.94 0.17 -3.87
CA ASP A 26 -14.39 0.06 -3.76
C ASP A 26 -14.87 -0.63 -2.45
N ASP A 27 -14.00 -0.84 -1.48
CA ASP A 27 -14.36 -1.48 -0.23
C ASP A 27 -14.20 -0.55 0.98
N SER A 28 -14.76 -0.98 2.12
CA SER A 28 -14.74 -0.20 3.36
C SER A 28 -13.34 -0.09 3.95
N ASP A 29 -12.50 -1.08 3.78
CA ASP A 29 -11.13 -1.07 4.32
C ASP A 29 -10.29 0.00 3.63
N SER A 30 -10.42 0.12 2.32
CA SER A 30 -9.78 1.18 1.56
C SER A 30 -10.27 2.56 1.97
N LEU A 31 -11.59 2.72 2.15
CA LEU A 31 -12.20 3.99 2.58
C LEU A 31 -11.71 4.41 3.96
N LEU A 32 -11.75 3.52 4.94
CA LEU A 32 -11.29 3.80 6.30
C LEU A 32 -9.80 4.12 6.34
N SER A 33 -9.01 3.39 5.58
CA SER A 33 -7.55 3.61 5.50
C SER A 33 -7.23 4.96 4.84
N CYS A 34 -7.94 5.33 3.78
CA CYS A 34 -7.80 6.65 3.15
C CYS A 34 -8.12 7.77 4.12
N ASN A 35 -9.24 7.66 4.87
CA ASN A 35 -9.62 8.65 5.87
C ASN A 35 -8.56 8.81 6.95
N LEU A 36 -8.02 7.70 7.44
CA LEU A 36 -6.95 7.70 8.43
C LEU A 36 -5.70 8.40 7.91
N LEU A 37 -5.27 8.08 6.69
CA LEU A 37 -4.08 8.67 6.08
C LEU A 37 -4.26 10.17 5.83
N GLN A 38 -5.43 10.60 5.39
CA GLN A 38 -5.75 12.01 5.21
C GLN A 38 -5.64 12.77 6.54
N GLU A 39 -6.18 12.21 7.60
CA GLU A 39 -6.14 12.82 8.94
C GLU A 39 -4.71 12.85 9.50
N MET A 40 -3.98 11.76 9.42
CA MET A 40 -2.61 11.65 9.93
C MET A 40 -1.62 12.58 9.23
N THR A 41 -1.88 12.95 8.00
CA THR A 41 -1.02 13.82 7.21
C THR A 41 -1.53 15.26 7.14
N ASN A 42 -2.52 15.63 7.95
CA ASN A 42 -3.19 16.94 7.89
C ASN A 42 -3.65 17.28 6.45
N GLU A 43 -4.23 16.29 5.79
CA GLU A 43 -4.74 16.37 4.43
C GLU A 43 -3.70 16.68 3.34
N LYS A 44 -2.42 16.45 3.62
CA LYS A 44 -1.38 16.50 2.60
C LYS A 44 -1.48 15.32 1.64
N TRP A 45 -1.95 14.19 2.13
CA TRP A 45 -2.33 13.04 1.33
C TRP A 45 -3.84 13.06 1.19
N LYS A 46 -4.34 13.21 -0.03
CA LYS A 46 -5.78 13.34 -0.30
C LYS A 46 -6.24 12.34 -1.35
N VAL A 47 -7.44 11.82 -1.19
CA VAL A 47 -8.08 10.99 -2.22
C VAL A 47 -8.32 11.84 -3.47
N ASN A 48 -7.76 11.37 -4.58
CA ASN A 48 -7.93 11.98 -5.90
C ASN A 48 -8.30 10.96 -6.98
N TYR A 49 -8.08 9.67 -6.71
CA TYR A 49 -8.37 8.59 -7.63
C TYR A 49 -9.31 7.58 -7.00
N PHE A 50 -10.14 6.99 -7.85
CA PHE A 50 -10.93 5.81 -7.51
C PHE A 50 -10.60 4.68 -8.50
N TYR A 51 -10.39 3.48 -8.00
CA TYR A 51 -10.03 2.32 -8.80
C TYR A 51 -10.69 1.06 -8.26
N ASP A 52 -11.48 0.38 -9.09
CA ASP A 52 -12.18 -0.86 -8.73
C ASP A 52 -11.76 -2.07 -9.58
N PHE A 53 -10.61 -1.96 -10.28
CA PHE A 53 -10.07 -2.95 -11.22
C PHE A 53 -10.81 -3.07 -12.56
N GLU A 54 -11.93 -2.36 -12.72
CA GLU A 54 -12.65 -2.20 -13.99
C GLU A 54 -12.66 -0.75 -14.43
N ASN A 55 -12.85 0.16 -13.46
CA ASN A 55 -12.98 1.60 -13.70
C ASN A 55 -11.87 2.35 -12.97
N PHE A 56 -11.41 3.42 -13.62
CA PHE A 56 -10.40 4.31 -13.06
C PHE A 56 -10.85 5.74 -13.25
N TYR A 57 -10.99 6.47 -12.15
CA TYR A 57 -11.42 7.86 -12.15
C TYR A 57 -10.43 8.75 -11.43
N ARG A 58 -10.27 9.97 -11.94
CA ARG A 58 -9.48 11.02 -11.31
C ARG A 58 -10.37 12.24 -11.09
N TYR A 59 -10.34 12.78 -9.87
CA TYR A 59 -11.12 13.97 -9.54
C TYR A 59 -10.54 15.22 -10.19
N GLU A 60 -9.22 15.45 -10.07
CA GLU A 60 -8.55 16.60 -10.67
C GLU A 60 -7.10 16.26 -11.05
N LYS A 61 -6.52 17.07 -11.94
CA LYS A 61 -5.12 16.90 -12.35
C LYS A 61 -4.20 17.67 -11.40
N THR A 62 -3.44 16.95 -10.58
CA THR A 62 -2.54 17.55 -9.57
C THR A 62 -1.07 17.45 -9.96
N GLY A 63 -0.70 16.50 -10.81
CA GLY A 63 0.70 16.19 -11.09
C GLY A 63 1.41 15.45 -9.95
N LEU A 64 0.71 15.11 -8.85
CA LEU A 64 1.27 14.38 -7.71
C LEU A 64 1.33 12.89 -7.98
N GLY A 65 2.26 12.20 -7.30
CA GLY A 65 2.32 10.75 -7.34
C GLY A 65 1.17 10.11 -6.59
N ALA A 66 0.60 9.04 -7.15
CA ALA A 66 -0.51 8.31 -6.54
C ALA A 66 0.00 7.20 -5.60
N ILE A 67 -0.74 7.00 -4.51
CA ILE A 67 -0.53 5.89 -3.58
C ILE A 67 -1.81 5.06 -3.52
N GLY A 68 -1.74 3.80 -3.92
CA GLY A 68 -2.86 2.87 -3.78
C GLY A 68 -3.07 2.50 -2.32
N VAL A 69 -4.32 2.44 -1.87
CA VAL A 69 -4.67 2.15 -0.48
C VAL A 69 -5.53 0.90 -0.44
N ASP A 70 -5.06 -0.09 0.31
CA ASP A 70 -5.63 -1.44 0.38
C ASP A 70 -5.66 -2.12 -1.00
N MET A 71 -4.55 -1.99 -1.72
CA MET A 71 -4.35 -2.55 -3.06
C MET A 71 -2.94 -3.12 -3.16
N ALA A 72 -2.84 -4.39 -3.56
CA ALA A 72 -1.56 -5.07 -3.76
C ALA A 72 -1.20 -5.07 -5.24
N PHE A 73 -0.49 -4.07 -5.69
CA PHE A 73 0.04 -4.05 -7.05
C PHE A 73 1.32 -4.86 -7.14
N THR A 74 1.44 -5.66 -8.20
CA THR A 74 2.65 -6.43 -8.49
C THR A 74 3.71 -5.61 -9.23
N LYS A 75 3.31 -4.53 -9.87
CA LYS A 75 4.20 -3.57 -10.54
C LYS A 75 4.71 -2.52 -9.54
N ASN A 76 5.72 -1.77 -9.92
CA ASN A 76 6.35 -0.75 -9.08
C ASN A 76 5.44 0.48 -8.88
N VAL A 77 4.35 0.28 -8.17
CA VAL A 77 3.39 1.33 -7.81
C VAL A 77 3.40 1.46 -6.29
N ARG A 78 3.42 2.70 -5.81
CA ARG A 78 3.32 2.98 -4.36
C ARG A 78 1.96 2.53 -3.86
N CYS A 79 1.95 1.72 -2.82
CA CYS A 79 0.69 1.26 -2.23
C CYS A 79 0.87 0.80 -0.78
N PHE A 80 -0.23 0.85 -0.05
CA PHE A 80 -0.39 0.18 1.24
C PHE A 80 -1.30 -1.02 1.06
N ASP A 81 -0.93 -2.15 1.63
CA ASP A 81 -1.74 -3.35 1.59
C ASP A 81 -1.37 -4.29 2.74
N ASN A 82 -2.31 -5.11 3.16
CA ASN A 82 -2.07 -6.10 4.21
C ASN A 82 -1.84 -7.52 3.70
N HIS A 83 -1.89 -7.73 2.40
CA HIS A 83 -1.73 -9.06 1.79
C HIS A 83 -0.27 -9.37 1.49
N VAL A 84 0.08 -10.66 1.62
CA VAL A 84 1.34 -11.17 1.11
C VAL A 84 1.11 -11.63 -0.32
N SER A 85 1.67 -10.91 -1.28
CA SER A 85 1.48 -11.19 -2.71
C SER A 85 2.64 -11.94 -3.35
N ARG A 86 3.82 -11.95 -2.72
CA ARG A 86 4.97 -12.72 -3.18
C ARG A 86 4.72 -14.21 -2.95
N GLU A 87 4.68 -15.00 -4.02
CA GLU A 87 4.32 -16.42 -3.93
C GLU A 87 5.41 -17.25 -3.23
N PHE A 88 6.65 -17.10 -3.65
CA PHE A 88 7.81 -17.78 -3.08
C PHE A 88 8.85 -16.78 -2.59
N SER A 89 9.76 -17.21 -1.71
CA SER A 89 10.81 -16.34 -1.17
C SER A 89 11.74 -15.73 -2.23
N TYR A 90 11.87 -16.39 -3.38
CA TYR A 90 12.68 -15.93 -4.50
C TYR A 90 11.88 -15.16 -5.58
N SER A 91 10.56 -15.08 -5.45
CA SER A 91 9.70 -14.39 -6.44
C SER A 91 9.91 -12.89 -6.40
N LYS A 92 9.74 -12.25 -7.55
CA LYS A 92 9.73 -10.78 -7.64
C LYS A 92 8.51 -10.22 -6.90
N TYR A 93 8.67 -9.05 -6.31
CA TYR A 93 7.60 -8.36 -5.61
C TYR A 93 7.74 -6.84 -5.77
N ASN A 94 6.67 -6.12 -5.51
CA ASN A 94 6.66 -4.66 -5.56
C ASN A 94 7.35 -4.08 -4.31
N LYS A 95 8.54 -3.53 -4.47
CA LYS A 95 9.32 -2.93 -3.38
C LYS A 95 8.73 -1.62 -2.87
N TYR A 96 7.83 -1.03 -3.61
CA TYR A 96 7.15 0.22 -3.24
C TYR A 96 5.83 -0.01 -2.52
N CYS A 97 5.44 -1.25 -2.29
CA CYS A 97 4.26 -1.58 -1.51
C CYS A 97 4.62 -1.78 -0.04
N MET A 98 3.91 -1.08 0.84
CA MET A 98 3.98 -1.29 2.28
C MET A 98 3.15 -2.50 2.65
N ASN A 99 3.76 -3.67 2.64
CA ASN A 99 3.16 -4.93 3.07
C ASN A 99 4.23 -5.91 3.57
N LEU A 100 3.80 -7.09 3.95
CA LEU A 100 4.70 -8.11 4.51
C LEU A 100 5.72 -8.68 3.51
N ASN A 101 5.56 -8.44 2.20
CA ASN A 101 6.55 -8.85 1.20
C ASN A 101 7.92 -8.20 1.40
N LEU A 102 7.96 -7.05 2.10
CA LEU A 102 9.20 -6.34 2.38
C LEU A 102 10.11 -7.09 3.35
N TYR A 103 9.55 -8.00 4.13
CA TYR A 103 10.32 -8.73 5.13
C TYR A 103 10.89 -10.01 4.55
N LYS A 104 12.16 -10.23 4.81
CA LYS A 104 12.89 -11.40 4.32
C LYS A 104 12.22 -12.70 4.79
N GLY A 105 12.03 -13.61 3.85
CA GLY A 105 11.49 -14.94 4.13
C GLY A 105 9.97 -15.02 4.20
N ILE A 106 9.26 -13.88 4.07
CA ILE A 106 7.80 -13.92 4.04
C ILE A 106 7.32 -14.03 2.60
N SER A 107 6.51 -15.06 2.33
CA SER A 107 5.89 -15.32 1.04
C SER A 107 4.54 -16.01 1.26
N ARG A 108 3.71 -16.10 0.22
CA ARG A 108 2.43 -16.80 0.31
C ARG A 108 2.61 -18.26 0.70
N GLU A 109 3.66 -18.89 0.17
CA GLU A 109 3.97 -20.30 0.46
C GLU A 109 4.17 -20.57 1.95
N ASN A 110 4.96 -19.71 2.64
CA ASN A 110 5.29 -19.93 4.06
C ASN A 110 4.36 -19.19 5.01
N TYR A 111 3.86 -18.02 4.67
CA TYR A 111 3.02 -17.21 5.55
C TYR A 111 1.68 -17.89 5.84
N TYR A 112 0.96 -18.30 4.81
CA TYR A 112 -0.36 -18.90 4.98
C TYR A 112 -0.31 -20.35 5.49
N LYS A 113 0.79 -21.03 5.33
CA LYS A 113 1.02 -22.34 5.96
C LYS A 113 1.25 -22.22 7.46
N LYS A 114 2.00 -21.19 7.87
CA LYS A 114 2.39 -20.97 9.26
C LYS A 114 1.30 -20.26 10.06
N TYR A 115 0.61 -19.33 9.45
CA TYR A 115 -0.44 -18.54 10.07
C TYR A 115 -1.78 -18.89 9.41
N GLN A 116 -2.62 -19.62 10.14
CA GLN A 116 -3.91 -20.08 9.64
C GLN A 116 -4.96 -18.98 9.50
N PHE A 117 -4.62 -17.76 9.88
CA PHE A 117 -5.50 -16.60 9.75
C PHE A 117 -5.26 -15.94 8.40
N SER A 118 -6.28 -15.88 7.58
CA SER A 118 -6.24 -15.11 6.37
C SER A 118 -6.50 -13.63 6.70
N THR A 119 -5.76 -12.80 6.09
CA THR A 119 -5.99 -11.36 6.15
C THR A 119 -6.58 -10.86 4.85
#